data_bfecd61da46a25bf32aed766683c5879
#
_entry.id   bfecd61da46a25bf32aed766683c5879
#
_cell.length_a   1.000
_cell.length_b   1.000
_cell.length_c   1.000
_cell.angle_alpha   90.00
_cell.angle_beta   90.00
_cell.angle_gamma   90.00
#
_symmetry.space_group_name_H-M   'P 1'
#
loop_
_entity.id
_entity.type
_entity.pdbx_description
1 polymer ?
#
loop_
_entity_poly.entity_id
_entity_poly.type
_entity_poly.pdbx_seq_one_letter_code
_entity_poly.pdbx_strand_id
1 'polypeptide(L)'
;MEDKFNTIEEAIEDYKIGRPIIVADDEHRENEGDLIIAAEFATAKIINFMISECKGLVCVSIEKDKADTLSLSEMVSNNTDVKGTAFCQSVDADPKFGVTTGISAYDRAKTIEVILNKNTKPKDLRRPGHVFPLIARKGGVLSRTGHTEASVDLAKLAGLEPCAVICEIVKEDGTMARREDLFKFAQKHNIKFITVADLIKYRLK
;
A
#
# COMPACT_ATOMS: atom_id res chain seq x y z
N MET A 1 -1.92 26.49 10.63
CA MET A 1 -1.78 26.31 9.17
C MET A 1 -3.13 25.82 8.69
N GLU A 2 -3.63 26.33 7.56
CA GLU A 2 -4.89 25.81 7.01
C GLU A 2 -4.70 24.34 6.64
N ASP A 3 -5.70 23.49 6.95
CA ASP A 3 -5.78 22.09 6.57
C ASP A 3 -5.97 21.98 5.05
N LYS A 4 -4.85 21.94 4.32
CA LYS A 4 -4.83 21.91 2.86
C LYS A 4 -4.11 20.68 2.35
N PHE A 5 -4.74 19.96 1.41
CA PHE A 5 -4.10 18.86 0.70
C PHE A 5 -2.93 19.35 -0.16
N ASN A 6 -1.93 18.51 -0.28
CA ASN A 6 -0.83 18.72 -1.21
C ASN A 6 -1.27 18.46 -2.66
N THR A 7 -0.50 18.96 -3.61
CA THR A 7 -0.72 18.63 -5.03
C THR A 7 -0.23 17.21 -5.34
N ILE A 8 -0.72 16.64 -6.43
CA ILE A 8 -0.27 15.32 -6.87
C ILE A 8 1.20 15.37 -7.29
N GLU A 9 1.63 16.46 -7.91
CA GLU A 9 3.02 16.69 -8.29
C GLU A 9 3.96 16.66 -7.07
N GLU A 10 3.61 17.38 -6.00
CA GLU A 10 4.39 17.37 -4.75
C GLU A 10 4.47 15.96 -4.14
N ALA A 11 3.37 15.20 -4.18
CA ALA A 11 3.32 13.84 -3.68
C ALA A 11 4.20 12.90 -4.53
N ILE A 12 4.17 13.02 -5.86
CA ILE A 12 4.99 12.22 -6.78
C ILE A 12 6.48 12.49 -6.52
N GLU A 13 6.90 13.75 -6.31
CA GLU A 13 8.30 14.07 -6.03
C GLU A 13 8.78 13.44 -4.70
N ASP A 14 7.99 13.50 -3.64
CA ASP A 14 8.31 12.80 -2.39
C ASP A 14 8.35 11.27 -2.58
N TYR A 15 7.39 10.73 -3.33
CA TYR A 15 7.29 9.29 -3.59
C TYR A 15 8.49 8.74 -4.36
N LYS A 16 9.00 9.48 -5.36
CA LYS A 16 10.19 9.15 -6.14
C LYS A 16 11.45 8.97 -5.31
N ILE A 17 11.57 9.70 -4.22
CA ILE A 17 12.74 9.65 -3.33
C ILE A 17 12.52 8.79 -2.08
N GLY A 18 11.45 7.97 -2.08
CA GLY A 18 11.16 7.02 -1.02
C GLY A 18 10.57 7.64 0.25
N ARG A 19 9.94 8.80 0.15
CA ARG A 19 9.13 9.34 1.23
C ARG A 19 7.71 8.78 1.15
N PRO A 20 7.16 8.30 2.26
CA PRO A 20 5.76 7.88 2.29
C PRO A 20 4.84 9.08 2.13
N ILE A 21 3.64 8.82 1.61
CA ILE A 21 2.57 9.80 1.49
C ILE A 21 1.30 9.25 2.13
N ILE A 22 0.37 10.14 2.51
CA ILE A 22 -0.98 9.75 2.93
C ILE A 22 -1.92 9.98 1.75
N VAL A 23 -2.77 9.00 1.51
CA VAL A 23 -3.84 9.08 0.51
C VAL A 23 -5.17 8.81 1.22
N ALA A 24 -6.12 9.75 1.12
CA ALA A 24 -7.47 9.52 1.60
C ALA A 24 -8.41 9.21 0.44
N ASP A 25 -9.34 8.33 0.67
CA ASP A 25 -10.45 8.07 -0.23
C ASP A 25 -11.66 8.97 0.04
N ASP A 26 -12.75 8.73 -0.69
CA ASP A 26 -13.99 9.51 -0.57
C ASP A 26 -14.71 9.18 0.74
N GLU A 27 -15.36 10.19 1.34
CA GLU A 27 -16.15 10.05 2.58
C GLU A 27 -17.33 9.08 2.44
N HIS A 28 -17.83 8.87 1.22
CA HIS A 28 -18.90 7.91 0.92
C HIS A 28 -18.37 6.52 0.55
N ARG A 29 -17.03 6.32 0.50
CA ARG A 29 -16.43 5.01 0.25
C ARG A 29 -16.03 4.32 1.56
N GLU A 30 -14.82 4.50 2.06
CA GLU A 30 -14.33 4.02 3.35
C GLU A 30 -14.16 5.17 4.33
N ASN A 31 -13.92 6.39 3.79
CA ASN A 31 -13.59 7.58 4.55
C ASN A 31 -12.36 7.36 5.44
N GLU A 32 -11.33 6.75 4.87
CA GLU A 32 -10.09 6.37 5.55
C GLU A 32 -8.88 6.98 4.85
N GLY A 33 -7.73 6.85 5.46
CA GLY A 33 -6.46 7.24 4.88
C GLY A 33 -5.40 6.19 5.13
N ASP A 34 -4.67 5.85 4.06
CA ASP A 34 -3.55 4.94 4.11
C ASP A 34 -2.23 5.69 4.01
N LEU A 35 -1.25 5.24 4.78
CA LEU A 35 0.15 5.55 4.52
C LEU A 35 0.63 4.64 3.38
N ILE A 36 1.18 5.25 2.33
CA ILE A 36 1.57 4.56 1.11
C ILE A 36 3.04 4.85 0.78
N ILE A 37 3.78 3.83 0.39
CA ILE A 37 5.16 3.96 -0.10
C ILE A 37 5.40 2.99 -1.26
N ALA A 38 6.24 3.37 -2.23
CA ALA A 38 6.67 2.43 -3.27
C ALA A 38 7.43 1.25 -2.65
N ALA A 39 7.16 0.04 -3.14
CA ALA A 39 7.72 -1.18 -2.55
C ALA A 39 9.26 -1.21 -2.58
N GLU A 40 9.89 -0.51 -3.54
CA GLU A 40 11.35 -0.36 -3.63
C GLU A 40 11.97 0.29 -2.38
N PHE A 41 11.20 1.07 -1.64
CA PHE A 41 11.64 1.77 -0.43
C PHE A 41 11.06 1.18 0.86
N ALA A 42 10.40 0.02 0.80
CA ALA A 42 9.79 -0.65 1.93
C ALA A 42 10.82 -1.32 2.86
N THR A 43 11.64 -0.51 3.52
CA THR A 43 12.63 -0.98 4.49
C THR A 43 11.97 -1.44 5.80
N ALA A 44 12.71 -2.23 6.61
CA ALA A 44 12.25 -2.61 7.95
C ALA A 44 11.89 -1.41 8.83
N LYS A 45 12.58 -0.27 8.67
CA LYS A 45 12.26 0.98 9.38
C LYS A 45 10.88 1.52 9.00
N ILE A 46 10.53 1.51 7.73
CA ILE A 46 9.22 1.95 7.24
C ILE A 46 8.12 0.98 7.66
N ILE A 47 8.36 -0.33 7.55
CA ILE A 47 7.38 -1.32 8.03
C ILE A 47 7.15 -1.17 9.54
N ASN A 48 8.24 -0.95 10.32
CA ASN A 48 8.09 -0.68 11.75
C ASN A 48 7.30 0.60 12.02
N PHE A 49 7.51 1.66 11.24
CA PHE A 49 6.70 2.87 11.35
C PHE A 49 5.21 2.60 11.07
N MET A 50 4.90 1.84 10.02
CA MET A 50 3.52 1.46 9.69
C MET A 50 2.84 0.70 10.83
N ILE A 51 3.50 -0.28 11.41
CA ILE A 51 2.89 -1.08 12.49
C ILE A 51 2.81 -0.36 13.84
N SER A 52 3.69 0.60 14.12
CA SER A 52 3.72 1.33 15.40
C SER A 52 2.91 2.63 15.36
N GLU A 53 2.97 3.38 14.26
CA GLU A 53 2.31 4.67 14.15
C GLU A 53 0.97 4.58 13.40
N CYS A 54 0.90 3.83 12.28
CA CYS A 54 -0.35 3.66 11.54
C CYS A 54 -1.25 2.59 12.15
N LYS A 55 -0.70 1.47 12.65
CA LYS A 55 -1.41 0.39 13.37
C LYS A 55 -2.41 -0.42 12.53
N GLY A 56 -2.48 -0.17 11.23
CA GLY A 56 -3.32 -0.89 10.27
C GLY A 56 -2.70 -2.20 9.80
N LEU A 57 -3.31 -2.80 8.79
CA LEU A 57 -2.81 -4.02 8.16
C LEU A 57 -1.79 -3.66 7.07
N VAL A 58 -0.56 -4.13 7.20
CA VAL A 58 0.46 -3.95 6.16
C VAL A 58 0.14 -4.84 4.97
N CYS A 59 -0.23 -4.21 3.85
CA CYS A 59 -0.55 -4.87 2.59
C CYS A 59 0.44 -4.46 1.50
N VAL A 60 0.57 -5.29 0.45
CA VAL A 60 1.36 -4.97 -0.73
C VAL A 60 0.48 -4.96 -1.97
N SER A 61 0.31 -3.80 -2.58
CA SER A 61 -0.45 -3.62 -3.82
C SER A 61 0.40 -4.00 -5.02
N ILE A 62 -0.10 -4.87 -5.87
CA ILE A 62 0.59 -5.36 -7.09
C ILE A 62 -0.36 -5.37 -8.28
N GLU A 63 0.20 -5.35 -9.48
CA GLU A 63 -0.57 -5.61 -10.69
C GLU A 63 -0.89 -7.09 -10.87
N LYS A 64 -1.93 -7.38 -11.66
CA LYS A 64 -2.39 -8.75 -11.97
C LYS A 64 -1.28 -9.61 -12.57
N ASP A 65 -0.49 -9.07 -13.49
CA ASP A 65 0.60 -9.81 -14.15
C ASP A 65 1.67 -10.27 -13.15
N LYS A 66 1.96 -9.42 -12.15
CA LYS A 66 2.88 -9.78 -11.06
C LYS A 66 2.28 -10.87 -10.18
N ALA A 67 1.00 -10.74 -9.85
CA ALA A 67 0.28 -11.76 -9.09
C ALA A 67 0.30 -13.12 -9.81
N ASP A 68 0.04 -13.14 -11.13
CA ASP A 68 0.06 -14.35 -11.93
C ASP A 68 1.45 -14.98 -11.98
N THR A 69 2.49 -14.18 -12.20
CA THR A 69 3.89 -14.65 -12.21
C THR A 69 4.27 -15.34 -10.89
N LEU A 70 3.76 -14.84 -9.77
CA LEU A 70 4.04 -15.38 -8.43
C LEU A 70 3.00 -16.41 -7.96
N SER A 71 2.01 -16.74 -8.81
CA SER A 71 0.87 -17.62 -8.46
C SER A 71 0.15 -17.15 -7.19
N LEU A 72 -0.08 -15.83 -7.09
CA LEU A 72 -0.84 -15.20 -6.02
C LEU A 72 -2.30 -15.08 -6.47
N SER A 73 -3.12 -16.01 -6.04
CA SER A 73 -4.58 -15.99 -6.28
C SER A 73 -5.32 -15.26 -5.16
N GLU A 74 -6.50 -14.73 -5.47
CA GLU A 74 -7.41 -14.26 -4.43
C GLU A 74 -7.64 -15.36 -3.39
N MET A 75 -7.71 -14.97 -2.11
CA MET A 75 -7.83 -15.93 -1.00
C MET A 75 -9.19 -16.65 -0.97
N VAL A 76 -10.19 -16.11 -1.68
CA VAL A 76 -11.53 -16.68 -1.78
C VAL A 76 -11.96 -16.70 -3.24
N SER A 77 -12.68 -17.75 -3.64
CA SER A 77 -13.25 -17.89 -4.98
C SER A 77 -14.49 -17.02 -5.20
N ASN A 78 -15.20 -16.68 -4.13
CA ASN A 78 -16.36 -15.80 -4.14
C ASN A 78 -16.12 -14.64 -3.16
N ASN A 79 -15.69 -13.51 -3.71
CA ASN A 79 -15.43 -12.32 -2.92
C ASN A 79 -16.76 -11.63 -2.58
N THR A 80 -17.10 -11.56 -1.30
CA THR A 80 -18.30 -10.90 -0.76
C THR A 80 -17.99 -9.55 -0.11
N ASP A 81 -16.74 -9.06 -0.22
CA ASP A 81 -16.38 -7.73 0.27
C ASP A 81 -17.15 -6.64 -0.49
N VAL A 82 -17.82 -5.75 0.25
CA VAL A 82 -18.62 -4.66 -0.32
C VAL A 82 -17.79 -3.72 -1.19
N LYS A 83 -16.51 -3.56 -0.89
CA LYS A 83 -15.59 -2.72 -1.66
C LYS A 83 -14.86 -3.51 -2.76
N GLY A 84 -15.00 -4.83 -2.77
CA GLY A 84 -14.43 -5.73 -3.76
C GLY A 84 -12.90 -5.73 -3.77
N THR A 85 -12.27 -5.60 -2.61
CA THR A 85 -10.81 -5.63 -2.46
C THR A 85 -10.29 -7.01 -2.77
N ALA A 86 -9.37 -7.12 -3.73
CA ALA A 86 -8.84 -8.39 -4.19
C ALA A 86 -7.68 -8.88 -3.31
N PHE A 87 -7.99 -9.30 -2.08
CA PHE A 87 -7.03 -9.90 -1.17
C PHE A 87 -6.55 -11.25 -1.71
N CYS A 88 -5.25 -11.40 -1.85
CA CYS A 88 -4.62 -12.70 -2.09
C CYS A 88 -4.37 -13.45 -0.79
N GLN A 89 -4.07 -14.74 -0.90
CA GLN A 89 -3.52 -15.49 0.21
C GLN A 89 -2.27 -14.78 0.74
N SER A 90 -2.19 -14.63 2.07
CA SER A 90 -1.02 -14.03 2.71
C SER A 90 0.23 -14.86 2.46
N VAL A 91 1.38 -14.21 2.41
CA VAL A 91 2.66 -14.84 2.09
C VAL A 91 3.78 -14.38 3.02
N ASP A 92 4.79 -15.22 3.14
CA ASP A 92 6.13 -14.89 3.63
C ASP A 92 7.18 -15.34 2.61
N ALA A 93 8.32 -14.69 2.56
CA ALA A 93 9.43 -15.18 1.76
C ALA A 93 9.98 -16.49 2.37
N ASP A 94 10.51 -17.36 1.51
CA ASP A 94 11.14 -18.62 1.95
C ASP A 94 12.32 -18.32 2.90
N PRO A 95 12.54 -19.12 3.96
CA PRO A 95 13.65 -18.94 4.92
C PRO A 95 15.03 -18.79 4.30
N LYS A 96 15.27 -19.28 3.10
CA LYS A 96 16.54 -19.08 2.37
C LYS A 96 16.86 -17.61 2.10
N PHE A 97 15.88 -16.70 2.17
CA PHE A 97 16.05 -15.25 2.06
C PHE A 97 16.33 -14.58 3.42
N GLY A 98 16.45 -15.36 4.50
CA GLY A 98 16.73 -14.83 5.84
C GLY A 98 15.49 -14.46 6.65
N VAL A 99 14.30 -14.84 6.18
CA VAL A 99 13.04 -14.68 6.92
C VAL A 99 12.97 -15.74 8.03
N THR A 100 12.54 -15.33 9.22
CA THR A 100 12.39 -16.23 10.39
C THR A 100 10.94 -16.70 10.54
N THR A 101 10.15 -16.01 11.36
CA THR A 101 8.73 -16.34 11.59
C THR A 101 7.78 -15.55 10.69
N GLY A 102 8.27 -14.55 9.95
CA GLY A 102 7.51 -13.77 8.99
C GLY A 102 6.91 -12.46 9.54
N ILE A 103 6.64 -12.38 10.85
CA ILE A 103 5.85 -11.26 11.41
C ILE A 103 6.68 -10.00 11.72
N SER A 104 7.99 -10.12 11.95
CA SER A 104 8.81 -8.94 12.29
C SER A 104 8.80 -7.91 11.15
N ALA A 105 9.07 -6.64 11.46
CA ALA A 105 9.21 -5.62 10.45
C ALA A 105 10.31 -5.96 9.42
N TYR A 106 11.38 -6.61 9.89
CA TYR A 106 12.47 -7.09 9.04
C TYR A 106 11.97 -8.20 8.09
N ASP A 107 11.29 -9.21 8.60
CA ASP A 107 10.78 -10.33 7.80
C ASP A 107 9.76 -9.87 6.76
N ARG A 108 8.86 -8.95 7.14
CA ARG A 108 7.87 -8.39 6.20
C ARG A 108 8.52 -7.54 5.12
N ALA A 109 9.49 -6.69 5.47
CA ALA A 109 10.26 -5.93 4.49
C ALA A 109 11.01 -6.87 3.54
N LYS A 110 11.60 -7.94 4.03
CA LYS A 110 12.28 -8.95 3.20
C LYS A 110 11.29 -9.68 2.29
N THR A 111 10.11 -10.00 2.77
CA THR A 111 9.04 -10.61 1.95
C THR A 111 8.61 -9.69 0.81
N ILE A 112 8.47 -8.37 1.08
CA ILE A 112 8.15 -7.37 0.07
C ILE A 112 9.27 -7.25 -0.97
N GLU A 113 10.53 -7.23 -0.53
CA GLU A 113 11.71 -7.25 -1.41
C GLU A 113 11.71 -8.46 -2.36
N VAL A 114 11.37 -9.64 -1.82
CA VAL A 114 11.26 -10.87 -2.62
C VAL A 114 10.09 -10.78 -3.60
N ILE A 115 8.91 -10.27 -3.19
CA ILE A 115 7.78 -10.05 -4.10
C ILE A 115 8.19 -9.11 -5.25
N LEU A 116 8.91 -8.03 -4.95
CA LEU A 116 9.33 -7.03 -5.94
C LEU A 116 10.31 -7.61 -6.97
N ASN A 117 11.19 -8.50 -6.58
CA ASN A 117 12.27 -9.03 -7.43
C ASN A 117 11.70 -9.76 -8.66
N LYS A 118 12.19 -9.37 -9.83
CA LYS A 118 11.75 -9.93 -11.14
C LYS A 118 12.09 -11.41 -11.33
N ASN A 119 13.09 -11.91 -10.61
CA ASN A 119 13.53 -13.32 -10.70
C ASN A 119 12.82 -14.25 -9.70
N THR A 120 11.98 -13.71 -8.85
CA THR A 120 11.23 -14.48 -7.84
C THR A 120 10.26 -15.46 -8.52
N LYS A 121 10.24 -16.65 -8.00
CA LYS A 121 9.36 -17.76 -8.47
C LYS A 121 8.30 -18.07 -7.40
N PRO A 122 7.17 -18.68 -7.75
CA PRO A 122 6.12 -19.04 -6.78
C PRO A 122 6.62 -19.82 -5.55
N LYS A 123 7.62 -20.70 -5.73
CA LYS A 123 8.23 -21.51 -4.65
C LYS A 123 9.08 -20.70 -3.67
N ASP A 124 9.40 -19.45 -3.99
CA ASP A 124 10.17 -18.55 -3.15
C ASP A 124 9.29 -17.84 -2.10
N LEU A 125 7.98 -18.06 -2.19
CA LEU A 125 6.97 -17.56 -1.25
C LEU A 125 6.25 -18.72 -0.56
N ARG A 126 6.17 -18.67 0.76
CA ARG A 126 5.39 -19.56 1.62
C ARG A 126 3.96 -19.03 1.78
N ARG A 127 3.01 -19.92 1.92
CA ARG A 127 1.57 -19.65 2.09
C ARG A 127 1.00 -20.56 3.18
N PRO A 128 0.25 -20.04 4.18
CA PRO A 128 0.01 -18.62 4.46
C PRO A 128 1.26 -17.92 5.02
N GLY A 129 1.18 -16.59 5.19
CA GLY A 129 2.24 -15.76 5.75
C GLY A 129 1.68 -14.50 6.42
N HIS A 130 2.49 -13.46 6.53
CA HIS A 130 2.19 -12.24 7.29
C HIS A 130 2.15 -10.96 6.43
N VAL A 131 2.39 -11.07 5.12
CA VAL A 131 2.21 -9.98 4.15
C VAL A 131 1.01 -10.32 3.28
N PHE A 132 0.11 -9.37 3.07
CA PHE A 132 -1.13 -9.53 2.31
C PHE A 132 -1.01 -8.85 0.94
N PRO A 133 -0.81 -9.58 -0.16
CA PRO A 133 -0.85 -9.00 -1.49
C PRO A 133 -2.30 -8.62 -1.87
N LEU A 134 -2.44 -7.45 -2.51
CA LEU A 134 -3.70 -6.94 -3.06
C LEU A 134 -3.53 -6.73 -4.56
N ILE A 135 -4.44 -7.26 -5.36
CA ILE A 135 -4.39 -7.09 -6.82
C ILE A 135 -5.12 -5.81 -7.20
N ALA A 136 -4.38 -4.83 -7.73
CA ALA A 136 -4.95 -3.60 -8.26
C ALA A 136 -5.74 -3.89 -9.55
N ARG A 137 -6.90 -3.25 -9.69
CA ARG A 137 -7.73 -3.36 -10.90
C ARG A 137 -7.01 -2.69 -12.09
N LYS A 138 -7.07 -3.36 -13.25
CA LYS A 138 -6.56 -2.78 -14.50
C LYS A 138 -7.26 -1.45 -14.78
N GLY A 139 -6.47 -0.40 -15.08
CA GLY A 139 -6.97 0.97 -15.23
C GLY A 139 -6.76 1.83 -13.98
N GLY A 140 -6.35 1.22 -12.85
CA GLY A 140 -6.01 1.95 -11.63
C GLY A 140 -7.21 2.68 -11.03
N VAL A 141 -6.99 3.89 -10.48
CA VAL A 141 -8.05 4.69 -9.83
C VAL A 141 -9.20 5.07 -10.75
N LEU A 142 -9.03 5.00 -12.07
CA LEU A 142 -10.11 5.23 -13.03
C LEU A 142 -11.08 4.04 -13.13
N SER A 143 -10.66 2.85 -12.68
CA SER A 143 -11.50 1.64 -12.65
C SER A 143 -12.04 1.35 -11.25
N ARG A 144 -11.26 1.59 -10.20
CA ARG A 144 -11.65 1.44 -8.80
C ARG A 144 -10.95 2.50 -7.95
N THR A 145 -11.73 3.31 -7.25
CA THR A 145 -11.26 4.49 -6.51
C THR A 145 -10.69 4.15 -5.14
N GLY A 146 -9.91 3.06 -5.03
CA GLY A 146 -9.36 2.55 -3.76
C GLY A 146 -7.87 2.84 -3.59
N HIS A 147 -7.40 2.68 -2.34
CA HIS A 147 -5.99 2.86 -1.96
C HIS A 147 -5.05 1.90 -2.71
N THR A 148 -5.50 0.67 -2.97
CA THR A 148 -4.76 -0.33 -3.77
C THR A 148 -4.41 0.20 -5.15
N GLU A 149 -5.40 0.74 -5.87
CA GLU A 149 -5.22 1.31 -7.20
C GLU A 149 -4.40 2.60 -7.16
N ALA A 150 -4.69 3.47 -6.18
CA ALA A 150 -3.98 4.73 -6.02
C ALA A 150 -2.48 4.51 -5.80
N SER A 151 -2.11 3.52 -4.99
CA SER A 151 -0.71 3.23 -4.67
C SER A 151 0.08 2.73 -5.89
N VAL A 152 -0.52 1.87 -6.71
CA VAL A 152 0.09 1.36 -7.95
C VAL A 152 0.18 2.47 -9.00
N ASP A 153 -0.85 3.32 -9.13
CA ASP A 153 -0.83 4.45 -10.04
C ASP A 153 0.27 5.46 -9.67
N LEU A 154 0.42 5.77 -8.41
CA LEU A 154 1.48 6.66 -7.91
C LEU A 154 2.88 6.10 -8.19
N ALA A 155 3.08 4.77 -8.02
CA ALA A 155 4.33 4.14 -8.38
C ALA A 155 4.64 4.31 -9.88
N LYS A 156 3.67 4.10 -10.76
CA LYS A 156 3.81 4.31 -12.21
C LYS A 156 4.11 5.78 -12.55
N LEU A 157 3.37 6.72 -11.98
CA LEU A 157 3.57 8.16 -12.19
C LEU A 157 4.95 8.63 -11.70
N ALA A 158 5.46 7.99 -10.67
CA ALA A 158 6.82 8.24 -10.16
C ALA A 158 7.92 7.55 -10.99
N GLY A 159 7.58 6.72 -11.98
CA GLY A 159 8.53 5.96 -12.79
C GLY A 159 9.17 4.77 -12.06
N LEU A 160 8.50 4.27 -11.03
CA LEU A 160 8.91 3.13 -10.20
C LEU A 160 8.20 1.84 -10.62
N GLU A 161 8.62 0.68 -10.10
CA GLU A 161 7.90 -0.58 -10.31
C GLU A 161 6.45 -0.44 -9.77
N PRO A 162 5.43 -0.96 -10.49
CA PRO A 162 4.02 -0.83 -10.12
C PRO A 162 3.65 -1.74 -8.93
N CYS A 163 4.32 -1.50 -7.82
CA CYS A 163 4.18 -2.22 -6.57
C CYS A 163 4.36 -1.24 -5.40
N ALA A 164 3.48 -1.30 -4.42
CA ALA A 164 3.50 -0.37 -3.29
C ALA A 164 3.12 -1.08 -1.99
N VAL A 165 3.53 -0.52 -0.86
CA VAL A 165 3.08 -0.95 0.47
C VAL A 165 2.10 0.08 0.99
N ILE A 166 0.99 -0.38 1.52
CA ILE A 166 -0.09 0.43 2.09
C ILE A 166 -0.43 -0.05 3.49
N CYS A 167 -0.86 0.87 4.33
CA CYS A 167 -1.28 0.57 5.69
C CYS A 167 -2.26 1.64 6.16
N GLU A 168 -3.43 1.24 6.60
CA GLU A 168 -4.46 2.13 7.13
C GLU A 168 -3.97 2.84 8.39
N ILE A 169 -4.43 4.08 8.61
CA ILE A 169 -4.09 4.86 9.81
C ILE A 169 -5.21 4.75 10.83
N VAL A 170 -4.88 4.16 11.97
CA VAL A 170 -5.76 3.90 13.12
C VAL A 170 -5.35 4.81 14.27
N LYS A 171 -6.35 5.41 14.96
CA LYS A 171 -6.12 6.27 16.13
C LYS A 171 -5.70 5.46 17.37
N GLU A 172 -5.25 6.18 18.40
CA GLU A 172 -4.85 5.57 19.69
C GLU A 172 -6.00 4.81 20.38
N ASP A 173 -7.25 5.22 20.15
CA ASP A 173 -8.45 4.57 20.69
C ASP A 173 -8.90 3.34 19.88
N GLY A 174 -8.17 2.99 18.82
CA GLY A 174 -8.48 1.86 17.93
C GLY A 174 -9.51 2.16 16.84
N THR A 175 -10.06 3.37 16.78
CA THR A 175 -10.96 3.76 15.68
C THR A 175 -10.16 4.30 14.48
N MET A 176 -10.77 4.28 13.30
CA MET A 176 -10.10 4.76 12.09
C MET A 176 -9.85 6.28 12.14
N ALA A 177 -8.68 6.71 11.72
CA ALA A 177 -8.38 8.12 11.53
C ALA A 177 -9.22 8.68 10.39
N ARG A 178 -9.86 9.85 10.64
CA ARG A 178 -10.64 10.59 9.64
C ARG A 178 -9.86 11.82 9.19
N ARG A 179 -10.40 12.57 8.25
CA ARG A 179 -9.71 13.71 7.60
C ARG A 179 -8.94 14.61 8.58
N GLU A 180 -9.58 15.04 9.66
CA GLU A 180 -8.92 15.90 10.64
C GLU A 180 -7.77 15.21 11.39
N ASP A 181 -7.93 13.92 11.72
CA ASP A 181 -6.88 13.13 12.35
C ASP A 181 -5.72 12.91 11.39
N LEU A 182 -6.02 12.67 10.10
CA LEU A 182 -5.02 12.48 9.05
C LEU A 182 -4.20 13.76 8.80
N PHE A 183 -4.80 14.95 8.85
CA PHE A 183 -4.05 16.22 8.80
C PHE A 183 -3.09 16.37 9.98
N LYS A 184 -3.55 16.03 11.19
CA LYS A 184 -2.69 16.04 12.40
C LYS A 184 -1.54 15.05 12.27
N PHE A 185 -1.82 13.85 11.78
CA PHE A 185 -0.82 12.81 11.54
C PHE A 185 0.20 13.27 10.48
N ALA A 186 -0.26 13.82 9.36
CA ALA A 186 0.57 14.36 8.29
C ALA A 186 1.51 15.47 8.81
N GLN A 187 0.99 16.40 9.61
CA GLN A 187 1.78 17.47 10.23
C GLN A 187 2.81 16.92 11.22
N LYS A 188 2.39 16.02 12.13
CA LYS A 188 3.27 15.40 13.13
C LYS A 188 4.49 14.73 12.50
N HIS A 189 4.28 14.06 11.37
CA HIS A 189 5.31 13.26 10.73
C HIS A 189 5.93 13.91 9.48
N ASN A 190 5.51 15.13 9.14
CA ASN A 190 5.94 15.86 7.92
C ASN A 190 5.76 15.03 6.64
N ILE A 191 4.55 14.49 6.45
CA ILE A 191 4.17 13.62 5.34
C ILE A 191 3.18 14.37 4.44
N LYS A 192 3.33 14.26 3.13
CA LYS A 192 2.38 14.81 2.16
C LYS A 192 1.05 14.07 2.22
N PHE A 193 -0.05 14.83 2.07
CA PHE A 193 -1.40 14.31 2.16
C PHE A 193 -2.21 14.71 0.93
N ILE A 194 -2.68 13.72 0.17
CA ILE A 194 -3.47 13.87 -1.06
C ILE A 194 -4.76 13.07 -0.98
N THR A 195 -5.63 13.21 -2.00
CA THR A 195 -6.87 12.44 -2.14
C THR A 195 -6.87 11.58 -3.40
N VAL A 196 -7.60 10.45 -3.37
CA VAL A 196 -7.88 9.66 -4.57
C VAL A 196 -8.62 10.49 -5.62
N ALA A 197 -9.52 11.39 -5.20
CA ALA A 197 -10.27 12.28 -6.09
C ALA A 197 -9.34 13.21 -6.90
N ASP A 198 -8.31 13.78 -6.27
CA ASP A 198 -7.36 14.63 -6.98
C ASP A 198 -6.42 13.82 -7.88
N LEU A 199 -6.06 12.59 -7.48
CA LEU A 199 -5.30 11.67 -8.34
C LEU A 199 -6.11 11.29 -9.60
N ILE A 200 -7.42 11.07 -9.48
CA ILE A 200 -8.30 10.83 -10.64
C ILE A 200 -8.27 12.04 -11.57
N LYS A 201 -8.47 13.25 -11.05
CA LYS A 201 -8.42 14.48 -11.87
C LYS A 201 -7.06 14.63 -12.57
N TYR A 202 -5.97 14.31 -11.86
CA TYR A 202 -4.62 14.37 -12.41
C TYR A 202 -4.43 13.39 -13.58
N ARG A 203 -4.95 12.16 -13.47
CA ARG A 203 -4.85 11.13 -14.51
C ARG A 203 -5.76 11.35 -15.72
N LEU A 204 -6.76 12.23 -15.61
CA LEU A 204 -7.66 12.60 -16.72
C LEU A 204 -7.15 13.77 -17.56
N LYS A 205 -6.08 14.44 -17.14
CA LYS A 205 -5.39 15.49 -17.92
C LYS A 205 -4.51 14.88 -19.00
#